data_c49bdfd42058bebca74d5aaa1ef56154
#
_entry.id   c49bdfd42058bebca74d5aaa1ef56154
#
_cell.length_a   1.000
_cell.length_b   1.000
_cell.length_c   1.000
_cell.angle_alpha   90.00
_cell.angle_beta   90.00
_cell.angle_gamma   90.00
#
_symmetry.space_group_name_H-M   'P 1'
#
loop_
_entity.id
_entity.type
_entity.pdbx_description
1 polymer ?
#
loop_
_entity_poly.entity_id
_entity_poly.type
_entity_poly.pdbx_seq_one_letter_code
_entity_poly.pdbx_strand_id
1 'polypeptide(L)'
;DEAPDGIEKAYCCIASNARDFARFGKLYLNNGKWNGQQLLDSVFVKKCITPRFEKSPEYGYGWWMHEIKGKKLFYMRGHLGQFVIVIPEDDLIIVRLGHLKGLQTKTDPHSNDLYIYVEEAYNMLAQRDKKNNTSH
;
A
#
# COMPACT_ATOMS: atom_id res chain seq x y z
N ASP A 1 -5.48 6.77 22.72
CA ASP A 1 -6.23 7.95 23.17
C ASP A 1 -5.80 8.36 24.56
N GLU A 2 -5.65 9.66 24.78
CA GLU A 2 -5.16 10.21 26.05
C GLU A 2 -6.26 10.38 27.10
N ALA A 3 -7.52 10.18 26.72
CA ALA A 3 -8.67 10.29 27.63
C ALA A 3 -9.36 8.95 27.81
N PRO A 4 -9.77 8.57 29.04
CA PRO A 4 -10.48 7.31 29.30
C PRO A 4 -11.77 7.14 28.50
N ASP A 5 -12.41 8.24 28.13
CA ASP A 5 -13.65 8.29 27.34
C ASP A 5 -13.42 8.83 25.92
N GLY A 6 -12.16 8.82 25.45
CA GLY A 6 -11.80 9.33 24.13
C GLY A 6 -12.35 8.47 23.01
N ILE A 7 -12.87 9.13 21.97
CA ILE A 7 -13.30 8.45 20.74
C ILE A 7 -12.07 8.05 19.93
N GLU A 8 -12.03 6.82 19.42
CA GLU A 8 -10.97 6.34 18.53
C GLU A 8 -10.87 7.18 17.25
N LYS A 9 -9.65 7.54 16.89
CA LYS A 9 -9.36 8.35 15.70
C LYS A 9 -9.27 7.43 14.48
N ALA A 10 -10.32 7.37 13.67
CA ALA A 10 -10.31 6.54 12.45
C ALA A 10 -9.39 7.04 11.33
N TYR A 11 -8.87 8.27 11.42
CA TYR A 11 -8.07 8.91 10.37
C TYR A 11 -6.56 8.84 10.60
N CYS A 12 -6.09 8.45 11.80
CA CYS A 12 -4.65 8.36 12.09
C CYS A 12 -4.35 7.44 13.29
N CYS A 13 -3.06 7.31 13.51
CA CYS A 13 -2.48 6.93 14.81
C CYS A 13 -2.64 5.44 15.16
N ILE A 14 -2.80 4.58 14.16
CA ILE A 14 -2.76 3.14 14.33
C ILE A 14 -1.29 2.72 14.51
N ALA A 15 -0.96 2.12 15.65
CA ALA A 15 0.34 1.52 15.92
C ALA A 15 0.26 0.01 15.70
N SER A 16 1.08 -0.51 14.79
CA SER A 16 1.18 -1.94 14.51
C SER A 16 2.54 -2.27 13.88
N ASN A 17 2.77 -3.53 13.56
CA ASN A 17 3.97 -4.01 12.91
C ASN A 17 3.78 -4.16 11.39
N ALA A 18 4.89 -4.31 10.66
CA ALA A 18 4.86 -4.41 9.20
C ALA A 18 4.03 -5.59 8.67
N ARG A 19 4.00 -6.71 9.40
CA ARG A 19 3.22 -7.90 8.98
C ARG A 19 1.72 -7.65 9.05
N ASP A 20 1.25 -6.93 10.04
CA ASP A 20 -0.17 -6.61 10.17
C ASP A 20 -0.61 -5.59 9.11
N PHE A 21 0.22 -4.62 8.82
CA PHE A 21 -0.01 -3.72 7.68
C PHE A 21 0.01 -4.47 6.34
N ALA A 22 0.88 -5.47 6.17
CA ALA A 22 0.85 -6.33 4.97
C ALA A 22 -0.43 -7.16 4.89
N ARG A 23 -0.94 -7.68 6.03
CA ARG A 23 -2.23 -8.40 6.08
C ARG A 23 -3.38 -7.50 5.68
N PHE A 24 -3.35 -6.24 6.09
CA PHE A 24 -4.35 -5.26 5.68
C PHE A 24 -4.29 -5.01 4.16
N GLY A 25 -3.10 -4.83 3.58
CA GLY A 25 -2.91 -4.76 2.13
C GLY A 25 -3.44 -6.01 1.42
N LYS A 26 -3.16 -7.20 1.96
CA LYS A 26 -3.63 -8.48 1.43
C LYS A 26 -5.16 -8.61 1.46
N LEU A 27 -5.82 -8.07 2.46
CA LEU A 27 -7.29 -8.06 2.52
C LEU A 27 -7.89 -7.30 1.32
N TYR A 28 -7.32 -6.15 0.95
CA TYR A 28 -7.75 -5.39 -0.22
C TYR A 28 -7.35 -6.07 -1.54
N LEU A 29 -6.15 -6.64 -1.61
CA LEU A 29 -5.71 -7.44 -2.75
C LEU A 29 -6.69 -8.60 -3.05
N ASN A 30 -7.22 -9.22 -2.01
CA ASN A 30 -8.18 -10.33 -2.09
C ASN A 30 -9.65 -9.87 -2.12
N ASN A 31 -9.93 -8.64 -2.55
CA ASN A 31 -11.29 -8.10 -2.63
C ASN A 31 -12.10 -8.23 -1.32
N GLY A 32 -11.45 -8.01 -0.19
CA GLY A 32 -12.08 -8.05 1.14
C GLY A 32 -12.23 -9.45 1.74
N LYS A 33 -11.64 -10.49 1.11
CA LYS A 33 -11.65 -11.87 1.64
C LYS A 33 -10.43 -12.15 2.51
N TRP A 34 -10.66 -12.84 3.62
CA TRP A 34 -9.63 -13.32 4.52
C TRP A 34 -9.95 -14.76 4.94
N ASN A 35 -9.01 -15.67 4.74
CA ASN A 35 -9.20 -17.12 5.05
C ASN A 35 -10.51 -17.69 4.51
N GLY A 36 -10.88 -17.34 3.28
CA GLY A 36 -12.12 -17.79 2.64
C GLY A 36 -13.39 -17.03 3.06
N GLN A 37 -13.34 -16.22 4.10
CA GLN A 37 -14.46 -15.44 4.59
C GLN A 37 -14.46 -14.02 4.02
N GLN A 38 -15.62 -13.51 3.60
CA GLN A 38 -15.79 -12.13 3.17
C GLN A 38 -15.89 -11.24 4.41
N LEU A 39 -14.83 -10.44 4.71
CA LEU A 39 -14.78 -9.51 5.84
C LEU A 39 -15.21 -8.10 5.44
N LEU A 40 -14.86 -7.66 4.23
CA LEU A 40 -15.28 -6.38 3.67
C LEU A 40 -16.09 -6.64 2.40
N ASP A 41 -17.13 -5.86 2.20
CA ASP A 41 -17.90 -5.91 0.96
C ASP A 41 -16.99 -5.66 -0.27
N SER A 42 -17.03 -6.55 -1.25
CA SER A 42 -16.15 -6.51 -2.41
C SER A 42 -16.41 -5.28 -3.30
N VAL A 43 -17.66 -4.80 -3.36
CA VAL A 43 -18.02 -3.59 -4.09
C VAL A 43 -17.44 -2.37 -3.39
N PHE A 44 -17.47 -2.35 -2.06
CA PHE A 44 -16.84 -1.30 -1.28
C PHE A 44 -15.31 -1.29 -1.47
N VAL A 45 -14.65 -2.46 -1.37
CA VAL A 45 -13.20 -2.57 -1.62
C VAL A 45 -12.85 -2.02 -3.00
N LYS A 46 -13.58 -2.42 -4.03
CA LYS A 46 -13.38 -1.91 -5.39
C LYS A 46 -13.53 -0.38 -5.47
N LYS A 47 -14.52 0.18 -4.75
CA LYS A 47 -14.67 1.64 -4.66
C LYS A 47 -13.49 2.32 -3.99
N CYS A 48 -12.84 1.69 -3.01
CA CYS A 48 -11.68 2.25 -2.32
C CYS A 48 -10.45 2.39 -3.23
N ILE A 49 -10.27 1.43 -4.14
CA ILE A 49 -9.09 1.31 -5.01
C ILE A 49 -9.35 1.66 -6.48
N THR A 50 -10.35 2.50 -6.74
CA THR A 50 -10.64 3.06 -8.08
C THR A 50 -10.80 4.58 -7.99
N PRO A 51 -10.48 5.34 -9.08
CA PRO A 51 -10.68 6.79 -9.13
C PRO A 51 -12.08 7.20 -8.70
N ARG A 52 -12.18 8.19 -7.83
CA ARG A 52 -13.46 8.66 -7.27
C ARG A 52 -13.69 10.15 -7.43
N PHE A 53 -12.61 10.89 -7.54
CA PHE A 53 -12.68 12.34 -7.55
C PHE A 53 -12.11 12.85 -8.87
N GLU A 54 -12.90 13.60 -9.63
CA GLU A 54 -12.48 14.15 -10.91
C GLU A 54 -11.20 15.00 -10.80
N LYS A 55 -11.07 15.76 -9.71
CA LYS A 55 -9.92 16.63 -9.45
C LYS A 55 -8.73 15.91 -8.80
N SER A 56 -8.88 14.65 -8.42
CA SER A 56 -7.85 13.81 -7.80
C SER A 56 -8.06 12.35 -8.22
N PRO A 57 -7.90 12.02 -9.50
CA PRO A 57 -8.15 10.67 -10.02
C PRO A 57 -7.17 9.62 -9.44
N GLU A 58 -6.04 10.08 -8.89
CA GLU A 58 -5.05 9.26 -8.19
C GLU A 58 -5.49 8.82 -6.78
N TYR A 59 -6.68 9.23 -6.30
CA TYR A 59 -7.14 8.94 -4.94
C TYR A 59 -8.54 8.31 -4.93
N GLY A 60 -8.67 7.21 -4.16
CA GLY A 60 -9.94 6.54 -3.87
C GLY A 60 -10.41 6.83 -2.45
N TYR A 61 -10.98 5.83 -1.76
CA TYR A 61 -11.34 5.96 -0.35
C TYR A 61 -10.23 5.41 0.55
N GLY A 62 -9.30 6.30 0.94
CA GLY A 62 -8.15 5.97 1.79
C GLY A 62 -6.96 5.33 1.06
N TRP A 63 -7.07 5.12 -0.24
CA TRP A 63 -6.04 4.54 -1.07
C TRP A 63 -5.62 5.48 -2.19
N TRP A 64 -4.32 5.62 -2.38
CA TRP A 64 -3.71 6.24 -3.55
C TRP A 64 -3.56 5.20 -4.66
N MET A 65 -3.66 5.62 -5.90
CA MET A 65 -3.51 4.76 -7.08
C MET A 65 -2.45 5.34 -7.99
N HIS A 66 -1.64 4.46 -8.56
CA HIS A 66 -0.60 4.85 -9.49
C HIS A 66 -0.28 3.71 -10.46
N GLU A 67 0.52 4.03 -11.47
CA GLU A 67 1.08 3.05 -12.39
C GLU A 67 2.60 3.29 -12.50
N ILE A 68 3.40 2.25 -12.27
CA ILE A 68 4.86 2.29 -12.38
C ILE A 68 5.30 1.18 -13.33
N LYS A 69 6.02 1.56 -14.40
CA LYS A 69 6.54 0.62 -15.42
C LYS A 69 5.45 -0.32 -15.98
N GLY A 70 4.24 0.21 -16.22
CA GLY A 70 3.10 -0.55 -16.74
C GLY A 70 2.36 -1.41 -15.71
N LYS A 71 2.78 -1.39 -14.44
CA LYS A 71 2.13 -2.11 -13.34
C LYS A 71 1.24 -1.18 -12.55
N LYS A 72 -0.04 -1.53 -12.47
CA LYS A 72 -1.00 -0.80 -11.62
C LYS A 72 -0.81 -1.17 -10.17
N LEU A 73 -0.81 -0.17 -9.32
CA LEU A 73 -0.69 -0.33 -7.89
C LEU A 73 -1.66 0.58 -7.13
N PHE A 74 -1.99 0.19 -5.93
CA PHE A 74 -2.65 1.06 -4.98
C PHE A 74 -1.90 1.01 -3.64
N TYR A 75 -1.93 2.13 -2.90
CA TYR A 75 -1.13 2.20 -1.68
C TYR A 75 -1.71 3.14 -0.63
N MET A 76 -1.43 2.85 0.62
CA MET A 76 -1.60 3.77 1.73
C MET A 76 -0.30 4.52 1.99
N ARG A 77 -0.42 5.78 2.38
CA ARG A 77 0.71 6.65 2.71
C ARG A 77 0.47 7.35 4.04
N GLY A 78 1.39 7.14 4.98
CA GLY A 78 1.41 7.86 6.24
C GLY A 78 2.19 9.18 6.14
N HIS A 79 1.95 10.07 7.09
CA HIS A 79 2.52 11.42 7.12
C HIS A 79 4.05 11.45 7.12
N LEU A 80 4.70 10.49 7.77
CA LEU A 80 6.16 10.39 7.88
C LEU A 80 6.77 9.35 6.93
N GLY A 81 6.11 9.07 5.80
CA GLY A 81 6.63 8.17 4.78
C GLY A 81 6.43 6.69 5.08
N GLN A 82 5.42 6.34 5.87
CA GLN A 82 4.96 4.96 5.96
C GLN A 82 4.21 4.60 4.67
N PHE A 83 4.41 3.36 4.21
CA PHE A 83 3.74 2.85 3.02
C PHE A 83 3.23 1.43 3.22
N VAL A 84 2.09 1.15 2.63
CA VAL A 84 1.65 -0.19 2.27
C VAL A 84 1.30 -0.15 0.79
N ILE A 85 2.15 -0.73 -0.03
CA ILE A 85 2.03 -0.72 -1.49
C ILE A 85 1.58 -2.09 -1.93
N VAL A 86 0.54 -2.16 -2.75
CA VAL A 86 -0.02 -3.40 -3.28
C VAL A 86 0.05 -3.35 -4.81
N ILE A 87 0.68 -4.36 -5.40
CA ILE A 87 0.80 -4.54 -6.86
C ILE A 87 0.08 -5.85 -7.21
N PRO A 88 -1.21 -5.79 -7.60
CA PRO A 88 -2.05 -6.98 -7.76
C PRO A 88 -1.55 -7.97 -8.80
N GLU A 89 -1.00 -7.49 -9.92
CA GLU A 89 -0.54 -8.33 -11.01
C GLU A 89 0.59 -9.29 -10.61
N ASP A 90 1.38 -8.91 -9.60
CA ASP A 90 2.53 -9.69 -9.14
C ASP A 90 2.31 -10.32 -7.76
N ASP A 91 1.08 -10.25 -7.22
CA ASP A 91 0.76 -10.66 -5.83
C ASP A 91 1.77 -10.10 -4.80
N LEU A 92 2.22 -8.86 -5.03
CA LEU A 92 3.29 -8.23 -4.28
C LEU A 92 2.75 -7.17 -3.32
N ILE A 93 3.19 -7.26 -2.06
CA ILE A 93 2.91 -6.26 -1.03
C ILE A 93 4.23 -5.79 -0.44
N ILE A 94 4.43 -4.48 -0.46
CA ILE A 94 5.62 -3.83 0.11
C ILE A 94 5.16 -2.98 1.28
N VAL A 95 5.78 -3.17 2.45
CA VAL A 95 5.51 -2.37 3.64
C VAL A 95 6.77 -1.68 4.10
N ARG A 96 6.68 -0.37 4.26
CA ARG A 96 7.71 0.44 4.87
C ARG A 96 7.16 1.16 6.10
N LEU A 97 7.77 0.91 7.25
CA LEU A 97 7.54 1.68 8.46
C LEU A 97 8.75 2.58 8.71
N GLY A 98 8.50 3.84 9.05
CA GLY A 98 9.59 4.79 9.31
C GLY A 98 9.07 6.16 9.67
N HIS A 99 9.98 7.07 10.02
CA HIS A 99 9.68 8.40 10.54
C HIS A 99 10.17 9.54 9.64
N LEU A 100 10.73 9.22 8.47
CA LEU A 100 11.20 10.20 7.50
C LEU A 100 10.58 9.90 6.15
N LYS A 101 10.09 10.92 5.48
CA LYS A 101 9.60 10.85 4.10
C LYS A 101 10.60 11.50 3.15
N GLY A 102 10.70 10.97 1.94
CA GLY A 102 11.44 11.61 0.86
C GLY A 102 10.78 12.87 0.32
N LEU A 103 11.49 13.54 -0.55
CA LEU A 103 11.01 14.75 -1.21
C LEU A 103 9.83 14.41 -2.13
N GLN A 104 8.86 15.30 -2.15
CA GLN A 104 7.76 15.31 -3.10
C GLN A 104 7.91 16.54 -4.00
N THR A 105 7.82 16.35 -5.31
CA THR A 105 7.81 17.46 -6.25
C THR A 105 6.44 18.15 -6.26
N LYS A 106 6.38 19.42 -6.64
CA LYS A 106 5.10 20.14 -6.74
C LYS A 106 4.18 19.61 -7.85
N THR A 107 4.74 18.92 -8.83
CA THR A 107 4.04 18.44 -10.02
C THR A 107 3.60 16.99 -9.91
N ASP A 108 4.20 16.20 -9.02
CA ASP A 108 3.88 14.81 -8.78
C ASP A 108 3.20 14.65 -7.41
N PRO A 109 1.94 14.19 -7.34
CA PRO A 109 1.26 13.92 -6.08
C PRO A 109 1.89 12.75 -5.30
N HIS A 110 2.71 11.91 -5.98
CA HIS A 110 3.41 10.78 -5.39
C HIS A 110 4.80 11.19 -4.89
N SER A 111 5.27 10.58 -3.80
CA SER A 111 6.61 10.85 -3.29
C SER A 111 7.66 10.02 -4.01
N ASN A 112 8.88 10.54 -4.12
CA ASN A 112 10.00 9.82 -4.72
C ASN A 112 10.29 8.46 -4.05
N ASP A 113 10.02 8.34 -2.76
CA ASP A 113 10.18 7.10 -2.00
C ASP A 113 9.35 5.95 -2.58
N LEU A 114 8.15 6.23 -3.11
CA LEU A 114 7.30 5.22 -3.72
C LEU A 114 8.01 4.48 -4.85
N TYR A 115 8.65 5.25 -5.75
CA TYR A 115 9.38 4.71 -6.89
C TYR A 115 10.58 3.87 -6.45
N ILE A 116 11.34 4.37 -5.48
CA ILE A 116 12.51 3.68 -4.92
C ILE A 116 12.10 2.34 -4.30
N TYR A 117 11.06 2.32 -3.46
CA TYR A 117 10.64 1.07 -2.79
C TYR A 117 10.10 0.03 -3.78
N VAL A 118 9.38 0.45 -4.81
CA VAL A 118 8.92 -0.46 -5.87
C VAL A 118 10.11 -1.01 -6.64
N GLU A 119 11.06 -0.18 -7.05
CA GLU A 119 12.25 -0.60 -7.77
C GLU A 119 13.11 -1.58 -6.97
N GLU A 120 13.39 -1.25 -5.71
CA GLU A 120 14.18 -2.12 -4.81
C GLU A 120 13.50 -3.46 -4.55
N ALA A 121 12.17 -3.49 -4.41
CA ALA A 121 11.45 -4.74 -4.26
C ALA A 121 11.62 -5.66 -5.49
N TYR A 122 11.55 -5.12 -6.70
CA TYR A 122 11.80 -5.90 -7.92
C TYR A 122 13.26 -6.34 -8.04
N ASN A 123 14.23 -5.51 -7.64
CA ASN A 123 15.65 -5.88 -7.60
C ASN A 123 15.88 -7.06 -6.65
N MET A 124 15.26 -7.05 -5.48
CA MET A 124 15.33 -8.15 -4.50
C MET A 124 14.73 -9.45 -5.06
N LEU A 125 13.58 -9.38 -5.73
CA LEU A 125 12.95 -10.54 -6.36
C LEU A 125 13.84 -11.14 -7.45
N ALA A 126 14.41 -10.32 -8.33
CA ALA A 126 15.30 -10.76 -9.38
C ALA A 126 16.59 -11.42 -8.85
N GLN A 127 17.14 -10.91 -7.74
CA GLN A 127 18.29 -11.52 -7.08
C GLN A 127 17.97 -12.88 -6.46
N ARG A 128 16.78 -13.02 -5.85
CA ARG A 128 16.31 -14.29 -5.28
C ARG A 128 16.18 -15.35 -6.35
N ASP A 129 15.59 -15.02 -7.50
CA ASP A 129 15.36 -15.95 -8.59
C ASP A 129 16.70 -16.41 -9.21
N LYS A 130 17.70 -15.53 -9.35
CA LYS A 130 19.06 -15.89 -9.77
C LYS A 130 19.71 -16.89 -8.81
N LYS A 131 19.59 -16.69 -7.49
CA LYS A 131 20.15 -17.61 -6.49
C LYS A 131 19.51 -18.99 -6.56
N ASN A 132 18.20 -19.05 -6.72
CA ASN A 132 17.47 -20.32 -6.82
C ASN A 132 17.86 -21.12 -8.07
N ASN A 133 18.11 -20.42 -9.21
CA ASN A 133 18.51 -21.06 -10.47
C ASN A 133 19.99 -21.52 -10.50
N THR A 134 20.85 -21.00 -9.62
CA THR A 134 22.27 -21.42 -9.52
C THR A 134 22.49 -22.55 -8.50
N SER A 135 21.46 -22.99 -7.80
CA SER A 135 21.51 -24.05 -6.78
C SER A 135 21.02 -25.42 -7.29
N HIS A 136 20.85 -25.55 -8.61
CA HIS A 136 20.57 -26.77 -9.35
C HIS A 136 21.66 -27.01 -10.38
#